data_2c73a2d575141ad6d189ca750d17f64f
#
_entry.id   2c73a2d575141ad6d189ca750d17f64f
#
_cell.length_a   1.000
_cell.length_b   1.000
_cell.length_c   1.000
_cell.angle_alpha   90.00
_cell.angle_beta   90.00
_cell.angle_gamma   90.00
#
_symmetry.space_group_name_H-M   'P 1'
#
loop_
_entity.id
_entity.type
_entity.pdbx_description
1 polymer ?
#
loop_
_entity_poly.entity_id
_entity_poly.type
_entity_poly.pdbx_seq_one_letter_code
_entity_poly.pdbx_strand_id
1 'polypeptide(L)'
;MRSAPIGLPIVLNLGLGALVATLLVGGCSSTQVTSTWTAPGGAAKPFASLVVFGVAANGKVRRAYEDNFVNALRARGVQARPGHALLPGGGLGDVKSIKQAALQSGADGVIVTHLVGERSRTVYVQPQNYVNPSLYGSLYPYYQRVYGYVTEPGYYARFPVLQLETNLYDTAREKLLWSARSQTMDPGSEDTTIKEVIAATTKGLAEAGFLPR
;
A
#
# COMPACT_ATOMS: atom_id res chain seq x y z
N MET A 1 -64.30 1.07 -54.98
CA MET A 1 -64.32 0.03 -53.96
C MET A 1 -63.02 0.06 -53.20
N ARG A 2 -63.11 0.20 -51.94
CA ARG A 2 -62.18 0.58 -50.92
C ARG A 2 -61.13 -0.48 -50.68
N SER A 3 -59.86 -0.09 -50.55
CA SER A 3 -58.82 -0.87 -49.88
C SER A 3 -58.02 0.04 -48.98
N ALA A 4 -58.02 -0.28 -47.68
CA ALA A 4 -57.34 0.39 -46.64
C ALA A 4 -55.86 -0.04 -46.59
N PRO A 5 -54.94 0.84 -46.17
CA PRO A 5 -53.57 0.43 -45.94
C PRO A 5 -53.37 -0.04 -44.47
N ILE A 6 -52.65 -1.14 -44.34
CA ILE A 6 -52.22 -1.73 -43.05
C ILE A 6 -51.01 -0.99 -42.60
N GLY A 7 -51.15 -0.25 -41.49
CA GLY A 7 -50.03 0.39 -40.78
C GLY A 7 -49.24 -0.61 -39.95
N LEU A 8 -47.92 -0.66 -40.17
CA LEU A 8 -46.98 -1.46 -39.38
C LEU A 8 -46.39 -0.55 -38.25
N PRO A 9 -46.44 -0.93 -36.98
CA PRO A 9 -45.83 -0.11 -35.93
C PRO A 9 -44.30 -0.37 -35.88
N ILE A 10 -43.54 0.69 -36.07
CA ILE A 10 -42.10 0.71 -35.84
C ILE A 10 -41.87 0.68 -34.34
N VAL A 11 -41.40 -0.45 -33.81
CA VAL A 11 -40.93 -0.56 -32.42
C VAL A 11 -39.52 -0.01 -32.36
N LEU A 12 -39.40 1.23 -31.84
CA LEU A 12 -38.13 1.91 -31.58
C LEU A 12 -37.54 1.34 -30.27
N ASN A 13 -36.64 0.36 -30.39
CA ASN A 13 -35.86 -0.15 -29.27
C ASN A 13 -34.76 0.85 -28.91
N LEU A 14 -35.03 1.73 -27.95
CA LEU A 14 -33.99 2.52 -27.29
C LEU A 14 -33.22 1.60 -26.31
N GLY A 15 -32.14 0.98 -26.81
CA GLY A 15 -31.15 0.32 -26.01
C GLY A 15 -30.35 1.36 -25.22
N LEU A 16 -30.73 1.61 -23.97
CA LEU A 16 -29.99 2.45 -23.01
C LEU A 16 -28.76 1.68 -22.55
N GLY A 17 -27.69 1.78 -23.31
CA GLY A 17 -26.37 1.29 -22.93
C GLY A 17 -25.81 2.14 -21.80
N ALA A 18 -26.02 1.71 -20.55
CA ALA A 18 -25.36 2.28 -19.39
C ALA A 18 -23.87 1.91 -19.44
N LEU A 19 -23.06 2.79 -19.99
CA LEU A 19 -21.59 2.72 -19.94
C LEU A 19 -21.16 3.06 -18.50
N VAL A 20 -21.03 2.04 -17.65
CA VAL A 20 -20.45 2.18 -16.32
C VAL A 20 -18.95 2.43 -16.50
N ALA A 21 -18.57 3.69 -16.57
CA ALA A 21 -17.18 4.12 -16.50
C ALA A 21 -16.69 3.91 -15.05
N THR A 22 -16.07 2.76 -14.80
CA THR A 22 -15.37 2.49 -13.54
C THR A 22 -14.16 3.41 -13.49
N LEU A 23 -14.30 4.57 -12.85
CA LEU A 23 -13.21 5.45 -12.51
C LEU A 23 -12.31 4.71 -11.52
N LEU A 24 -11.23 4.13 -12.02
CA LEU A 24 -10.10 3.69 -11.21
C LEU A 24 -9.43 4.94 -10.62
N VAL A 25 -9.91 5.37 -9.47
CA VAL A 25 -9.21 6.37 -8.65
C VAL A 25 -7.96 5.69 -8.10
N GLY A 26 -6.91 5.65 -8.90
CA GLY A 26 -5.57 5.29 -8.45
C GLY A 26 -5.09 6.41 -7.53
N GLY A 27 -5.38 6.32 -6.23
CA GLY A 27 -4.76 7.18 -5.24
C GLY A 27 -3.24 7.04 -5.35
N CYS A 28 -2.54 8.17 -5.49
CA CYS A 28 -1.08 8.19 -5.43
C CYS A 28 -0.67 7.76 -4.02
N SER A 29 -0.33 6.48 -3.83
CA SER A 29 0.24 6.00 -2.58
C SER A 29 1.66 6.52 -2.46
N SER A 30 1.99 7.11 -1.32
CA SER A 30 3.36 7.53 -0.99
C SER A 30 4.24 6.34 -0.60
N THR A 31 3.65 5.17 -0.40
CA THR A 31 4.31 3.92 -0.01
C THR A 31 4.58 3.01 -1.20
N GLN A 32 5.83 2.55 -1.32
CA GLN A 32 6.27 1.63 -2.34
C GLN A 32 7.05 0.45 -1.72
N VAL A 33 6.86 -0.75 -2.27
CA VAL A 33 7.74 -1.89 -1.97
C VAL A 33 9.01 -1.72 -2.80
N THR A 34 10.15 -1.63 -2.12
CA THR A 34 11.45 -1.38 -2.76
C THR A 34 12.24 -2.64 -3.05
N SER A 35 11.97 -3.70 -2.30
CA SER A 35 12.57 -5.03 -2.53
C SER A 35 11.69 -6.12 -1.95
N THR A 36 11.71 -7.28 -2.61
CA THR A 36 11.07 -8.51 -2.14
C THR A 36 12.02 -9.69 -2.26
N TRP A 37 11.87 -10.64 -1.37
CA TRP A 37 12.52 -11.94 -1.44
C TRP A 37 11.51 -13.03 -1.13
N THR A 38 11.58 -14.14 -1.86
CA THR A 38 10.72 -15.31 -1.65
C THR A 38 11.62 -16.55 -1.56
N ALA A 39 11.33 -17.42 -0.62
CA ALA A 39 12.05 -18.68 -0.46
C ALA A 39 11.96 -19.53 -1.73
N PRO A 40 13.02 -20.24 -2.11
CA PRO A 40 12.98 -21.22 -3.20
C PRO A 40 11.84 -22.22 -3.00
N GLY A 41 11.03 -22.43 -4.05
CA GLY A 41 9.84 -23.29 -4.00
C GLY A 41 8.53 -22.52 -3.77
N GLY A 42 8.59 -21.25 -3.40
CA GLY A 42 7.40 -20.36 -3.26
C GLY A 42 6.35 -20.88 -2.28
N ALA A 43 5.13 -20.37 -2.42
CA ALA A 43 3.97 -20.85 -1.65
C ALA A 43 3.35 -22.06 -2.35
N ALA A 44 3.30 -23.20 -1.68
CA ALA A 44 2.57 -24.37 -2.17
C ALA A 44 1.05 -24.11 -2.22
N LYS A 45 0.54 -23.29 -1.29
CA LYS A 45 -0.85 -22.83 -1.18
C LYS A 45 -0.90 -21.55 -0.36
N PRO A 46 -1.94 -20.70 -0.54
CA PRO A 46 -2.16 -19.57 0.34
C PRO A 46 -2.33 -19.98 1.80
N PHE A 47 -1.89 -19.13 2.72
CA PHE A 47 -2.09 -19.31 4.15
C PHE A 47 -3.56 -19.19 4.52
N ALA A 48 -4.07 -20.13 5.32
CA ALA A 48 -5.43 -20.09 5.87
C ALA A 48 -5.49 -19.27 7.15
N SER A 49 -4.41 -19.26 7.92
CA SER A 49 -4.36 -18.59 9.23
C SER A 49 -3.01 -17.93 9.48
N LEU A 50 -3.03 -16.68 10.00
CA LEU A 50 -1.84 -15.85 10.23
C LEU A 50 -1.91 -15.13 11.59
N VAL A 51 -0.76 -14.95 12.22
CA VAL A 51 -0.57 -14.01 13.33
C VAL A 51 0.28 -12.84 12.85
N VAL A 52 -0.07 -11.64 13.28
CA VAL A 52 0.65 -10.41 12.93
C VAL A 52 1.29 -9.81 14.18
N PHE A 53 2.60 -9.68 14.18
CA PHE A 53 3.38 -8.98 15.19
C PHE A 53 3.97 -7.69 14.60
N GLY A 54 3.62 -6.57 15.20
CA GLY A 54 4.31 -5.29 14.98
C GLY A 54 5.42 -5.13 16.02
N VAL A 55 6.59 -4.70 15.59
CA VAL A 55 7.71 -4.40 16.50
C VAL A 55 7.94 -2.89 16.50
N ALA A 56 7.31 -2.19 17.44
CA ALA A 56 7.44 -0.76 17.61
C ALA A 56 7.45 -0.41 19.11
N ALA A 57 8.26 0.59 19.49
CA ALA A 57 8.33 1.06 20.87
C ALA A 57 7.01 1.71 21.33
N ASN A 58 6.33 2.41 20.44
CA ASN A 58 5.01 2.99 20.72
C ASN A 58 3.92 1.90 20.66
N GLY A 59 3.40 1.53 21.82
CA GLY A 59 2.38 0.48 21.92
C GLY A 59 1.03 0.82 21.26
N LYS A 60 0.69 2.11 21.08
CA LYS A 60 -0.52 2.51 20.35
C LYS A 60 -0.34 2.27 18.85
N VAL A 61 0.78 2.72 18.28
CA VAL A 61 1.15 2.51 16.87
C VAL A 61 1.17 1.02 16.55
N ARG A 62 1.82 0.23 17.41
CA ARG A 62 1.91 -1.20 17.25
C ARG A 62 0.54 -1.87 17.20
N ARG A 63 -0.35 -1.60 18.18
CA ARG A 63 -1.71 -2.16 18.19
C ARG A 63 -2.51 -1.72 16.97
N ALA A 64 -2.46 -0.44 16.62
CA ALA A 64 -3.14 0.08 15.44
C ALA A 64 -2.66 -0.63 14.16
N TYR A 65 -1.36 -0.85 14.02
CA TYR A 65 -0.78 -1.59 12.89
C TYR A 65 -1.28 -3.04 12.84
N GLU A 66 -1.15 -3.77 13.95
CA GLU A 66 -1.57 -5.17 14.04
C GLU A 66 -3.07 -5.35 13.75
N ASP A 67 -3.93 -4.50 14.33
CA ASP A 67 -5.38 -4.54 14.12
C ASP A 67 -5.77 -4.22 12.67
N ASN A 68 -5.20 -3.18 12.08
CA ASN A 68 -5.46 -2.82 10.68
C ASN A 68 -4.97 -3.92 9.73
N PHE A 69 -3.82 -4.53 9.99
CA PHE A 69 -3.30 -5.62 9.17
C PHE A 69 -4.20 -6.87 9.26
N VAL A 70 -4.60 -7.23 10.46
CA VAL A 70 -5.56 -8.34 10.71
C VAL A 70 -6.87 -8.10 9.95
N ASN A 71 -7.40 -6.88 9.97
CA ASN A 71 -8.63 -6.54 9.24
C ASN A 71 -8.42 -6.69 7.72
N ALA A 72 -7.28 -6.26 7.18
CA ALA A 72 -6.95 -6.40 5.77
C ALA A 72 -6.81 -7.88 5.35
N LEU A 73 -6.23 -8.73 6.19
CA LEU A 73 -6.11 -10.17 5.95
C LEU A 73 -7.48 -10.86 6.01
N ARG A 74 -8.30 -10.52 6.99
CA ARG A 74 -9.68 -11.04 7.12
C ARG A 74 -10.56 -10.68 5.93
N ALA A 75 -10.43 -9.47 5.41
CA ALA A 75 -11.12 -9.04 4.19
C ALA A 75 -10.75 -9.89 2.96
N ARG A 76 -9.61 -10.58 2.99
CA ARG A 76 -9.16 -11.54 1.96
C ARG A 76 -9.49 -13.00 2.31
N GLY A 77 -10.29 -13.25 3.35
CA GLY A 77 -10.68 -14.60 3.77
C GLY A 77 -9.64 -15.36 4.60
N VAL A 78 -8.58 -14.69 5.06
CA VAL A 78 -7.56 -15.30 5.93
C VAL A 78 -7.97 -15.14 7.39
N GLN A 79 -7.93 -16.21 8.19
CA GLN A 79 -8.09 -16.12 9.62
C GLN A 79 -6.84 -15.44 10.21
N ALA A 80 -7.00 -14.25 10.79
CA ALA A 80 -5.86 -13.52 11.32
C ALA A 80 -6.09 -13.07 12.76
N ARG A 81 -5.00 -13.02 13.54
CA ARG A 81 -4.97 -12.57 14.94
C ARG A 81 -3.87 -11.55 15.15
N PRO A 82 -4.12 -10.46 15.91
CA PRO A 82 -3.09 -9.51 16.27
C PRO A 82 -2.22 -10.07 17.41
N GLY A 83 -0.93 -9.85 17.34
CA GLY A 83 0.04 -10.34 18.31
C GLY A 83 -0.18 -9.81 19.72
N HIS A 84 -0.59 -8.53 19.84
CA HIS A 84 -0.86 -7.92 21.14
C HIS A 84 -2.00 -8.61 21.92
N ALA A 85 -2.94 -9.27 21.25
CA ALA A 85 -4.01 -10.01 21.89
C ALA A 85 -3.55 -11.38 22.41
N LEU A 86 -2.40 -11.87 21.96
CA LEU A 86 -1.85 -13.18 22.34
C LEU A 86 -0.75 -13.08 23.41
N LEU A 87 -0.22 -11.88 23.63
CA LEU A 87 0.86 -11.64 24.58
C LEU A 87 0.33 -11.11 25.92
N PRO A 88 0.85 -11.58 27.06
CA PRO A 88 0.48 -11.07 28.38
C PRO A 88 0.68 -9.55 28.48
N GLY A 89 -0.35 -8.83 28.94
CA GLY A 89 -0.32 -7.38 29.07
C GLY A 89 -0.27 -6.61 27.74
N GLY A 90 -0.38 -7.30 26.57
CA GLY A 90 -0.37 -6.67 25.25
C GLY A 90 0.94 -5.95 24.91
N GLY A 91 2.03 -6.27 25.61
CA GLY A 91 3.36 -5.67 25.43
C GLY A 91 4.16 -6.30 24.29
N LEU A 92 5.43 -5.86 24.13
CA LEU A 92 6.41 -6.61 23.34
C LEU A 92 6.80 -7.84 24.17
N GLY A 93 6.58 -9.03 23.60
CA GLY A 93 7.02 -10.27 24.23
C GLY A 93 8.52 -10.50 24.06
N ASP A 94 9.10 -11.28 24.97
CA ASP A 94 10.39 -11.90 24.72
C ASP A 94 10.26 -13.03 23.68
N VAL A 95 11.38 -13.56 23.22
CA VAL A 95 11.40 -14.64 22.19
C VAL A 95 10.56 -15.83 22.60
N LYS A 96 10.60 -16.23 23.90
CA LYS A 96 9.86 -17.38 24.41
C LYS A 96 8.36 -17.13 24.38
N SER A 97 7.90 -15.97 24.81
CA SER A 97 6.49 -15.57 24.80
C SER A 97 5.93 -15.47 23.37
N ILE A 98 6.69 -14.89 22.43
CA ILE A 98 6.30 -14.80 21.03
C ILE A 98 6.18 -16.18 20.39
N LYS A 99 7.16 -17.08 20.63
CA LYS A 99 7.12 -18.45 20.14
C LYS A 99 5.91 -19.21 20.69
N GLN A 100 5.68 -19.10 21.98
CA GLN A 100 4.53 -19.74 22.64
C GLN A 100 3.21 -19.19 22.11
N ALA A 101 3.06 -17.88 21.96
CA ALA A 101 1.88 -17.25 21.41
C ALA A 101 1.59 -17.68 19.96
N ALA A 102 2.63 -17.74 19.12
CA ALA A 102 2.52 -18.20 17.74
C ALA A 102 2.05 -19.65 17.66
N LEU A 103 2.68 -20.57 18.42
CA LEU A 103 2.32 -21.98 18.45
C LEU A 103 0.91 -22.22 19.02
N GLN A 104 0.56 -21.56 20.13
CA GLN A 104 -0.77 -21.70 20.77
C GLN A 104 -1.89 -21.09 19.92
N SER A 105 -1.57 -20.13 19.04
CA SER A 105 -2.57 -19.56 18.13
C SER A 105 -3.09 -20.57 17.11
N GLY A 106 -2.34 -21.64 16.83
CA GLY A 106 -2.63 -22.59 15.75
C GLY A 106 -2.51 -21.99 14.35
N ALA A 107 -1.86 -20.83 14.20
CA ALA A 107 -1.69 -20.18 12.91
C ALA A 107 -0.63 -20.89 12.06
N ASP A 108 -0.89 -20.97 10.75
CA ASP A 108 0.03 -21.58 9.77
C ASP A 108 1.30 -20.74 9.58
N GLY A 109 1.16 -19.40 9.70
CA GLY A 109 2.28 -18.48 9.52
C GLY A 109 2.24 -17.28 10.44
N VAL A 110 3.39 -16.63 10.53
CA VAL A 110 3.62 -15.44 11.35
C VAL A 110 4.17 -14.32 10.49
N ILE A 111 3.50 -13.17 10.51
CA ILE A 111 3.99 -11.94 9.91
C ILE A 111 4.63 -11.09 11.01
N VAL A 112 5.86 -10.64 10.77
CA VAL A 112 6.57 -9.70 11.64
C VAL A 112 6.94 -8.46 10.85
N THR A 113 6.55 -7.28 11.34
CA THR A 113 6.92 -6.01 10.72
C THR A 113 7.64 -5.12 11.73
N HIS A 114 8.74 -4.52 11.31
CA HIS A 114 9.47 -3.55 12.12
C HIS A 114 9.96 -2.35 11.30
N LEU A 115 10.21 -1.24 12.00
CA LEU A 115 10.83 -0.06 11.43
C LEU A 115 12.33 -0.30 11.27
N VAL A 116 12.82 -0.25 10.02
CA VAL A 116 14.26 -0.39 9.72
C VAL A 116 14.99 0.90 9.98
N GLY A 117 14.34 2.04 9.69
CA GLY A 117 14.93 3.36 9.91
C GLY A 117 14.10 4.49 9.33
N GLU A 118 14.43 5.67 9.80
CA GLU A 118 13.95 6.93 9.26
C GLU A 118 15.11 7.64 8.58
N ARG A 119 14.89 8.08 7.35
CA ARG A 119 15.87 8.82 6.54
C ARG A 119 15.25 10.10 6.03
N SER A 120 16.06 10.99 5.51
CA SER A 120 15.55 12.12 4.73
C SER A 120 16.07 12.05 3.31
N ARG A 121 15.20 12.33 2.35
CA ARG A 121 15.56 12.49 0.94
C ARG A 121 15.51 13.97 0.59
N THR A 122 16.58 14.46 0.02
CA THR A 122 16.64 15.83 -0.49
C THR A 122 16.26 15.79 -1.97
N VAL A 123 15.26 16.59 -2.35
CA VAL A 123 14.78 16.75 -3.72
C VAL A 123 14.89 18.21 -4.11
N TYR A 124 15.41 18.47 -5.29
CA TYR A 124 15.40 19.83 -5.85
C TYR A 124 14.01 20.13 -6.42
N VAL A 125 13.35 21.13 -5.85
CA VAL A 125 12.06 21.65 -6.34
C VAL A 125 12.36 22.74 -7.35
N GLN A 126 11.99 22.50 -8.59
CA GLN A 126 12.18 23.50 -9.67
C GLN A 126 11.32 24.73 -9.43
N PRO A 127 11.77 25.92 -9.88
CA PRO A 127 10.94 27.11 -9.84
C PRO A 127 9.64 26.89 -10.62
N GLN A 128 8.53 27.37 -10.08
CA GLN A 128 7.23 27.22 -10.75
C GLN A 128 7.15 27.96 -12.10
N ASN A 129 8.03 28.93 -12.32
CA ASN A 129 8.11 29.74 -13.54
C ASN A 129 8.97 29.10 -14.65
N TYR A 130 9.47 27.84 -14.46
CA TYR A 130 10.19 27.16 -15.53
C TYR A 130 9.25 26.81 -16.68
N VAL A 131 9.51 27.39 -17.85
CA VAL A 131 8.71 27.20 -19.07
C VAL A 131 9.57 26.64 -20.17
N ASN A 132 9.00 25.71 -20.95
CA ASN A 132 9.65 25.15 -22.11
C ASN A 132 10.08 26.25 -23.10
N PRO A 133 11.34 26.28 -23.57
CA PRO A 133 11.84 27.29 -24.51
C PRO A 133 11.01 27.46 -25.79
N SER A 134 10.29 26.43 -26.22
CA SER A 134 9.40 26.52 -27.40
C SER A 134 8.25 27.52 -27.26
N LEU A 135 7.99 27.97 -26.04
CA LEU A 135 6.93 28.98 -25.76
C LEU A 135 7.46 30.42 -25.77
N TYR A 136 8.73 30.64 -26.05
CA TYR A 136 9.39 31.96 -26.08
C TYR A 136 9.28 32.65 -27.44
N GLY A 137 8.08 32.85 -27.94
CA GLY A 137 7.86 33.46 -29.26
C GLY A 137 8.22 34.94 -29.36
N SER A 138 8.47 35.66 -28.24
CA SER A 138 8.82 37.08 -28.26
C SER A 138 9.65 37.49 -27.04
N LEU A 139 10.43 38.60 -27.21
CA LEU A 139 11.39 39.10 -26.23
C LEU A 139 10.77 39.44 -24.86
N TYR A 140 9.67 40.19 -24.83
CA TYR A 140 9.14 40.70 -23.56
C TYR A 140 8.52 39.59 -22.68
N PRO A 141 7.69 38.69 -23.17
CA PRO A 141 7.24 37.55 -22.42
C PRO A 141 8.39 36.64 -21.96
N TYR A 142 9.43 36.45 -22.77
CA TYR A 142 10.63 35.74 -22.39
C TYR A 142 11.32 36.42 -21.21
N TYR A 143 11.62 37.73 -21.33
CA TYR A 143 12.32 38.46 -20.28
C TYR A 143 11.56 38.43 -18.94
N GLN A 144 10.25 38.67 -18.96
CA GLN A 144 9.42 38.61 -17.75
C GLN A 144 9.47 37.24 -17.05
N ARG A 145 9.46 36.15 -17.82
CA ARG A 145 9.54 34.79 -17.27
C ARG A 145 10.92 34.46 -16.73
N VAL A 146 11.97 34.85 -17.43
CA VAL A 146 13.36 34.66 -16.97
C VAL A 146 13.62 35.49 -15.72
N TYR A 147 13.10 36.70 -15.65
CA TYR A 147 13.17 37.52 -14.45
C TYR A 147 12.50 36.83 -13.25
N GLY A 148 11.31 36.26 -13.41
CA GLY A 148 10.63 35.47 -12.39
C GLY A 148 11.44 34.24 -11.98
N TYR A 149 12.08 33.57 -12.93
CA TYR A 149 12.96 32.40 -12.64
C TYR A 149 14.19 32.79 -11.78
N VAL A 150 14.78 33.97 -12.04
CA VAL A 150 15.95 34.45 -11.28
C VAL A 150 15.56 34.95 -9.90
N THR A 151 14.37 35.57 -9.78
CA THR A 151 13.88 36.11 -8.51
C THR A 151 13.26 35.08 -7.59
N GLU A 152 12.77 33.96 -8.15
CA GLU A 152 12.22 32.82 -7.40
C GLU A 152 12.98 31.54 -7.75
N PRO A 153 14.23 31.40 -7.31
CA PRO A 153 15.03 30.23 -7.65
C PRO A 153 14.44 28.97 -7.03
N GLY A 154 14.67 27.83 -7.68
CA GLY A 154 14.34 26.55 -7.10
C GLY A 154 15.10 26.32 -5.78
N TYR A 155 14.56 25.45 -4.97
CA TYR A 155 15.11 25.16 -3.64
C TYR A 155 15.22 23.65 -3.40
N TYR A 156 16.04 23.28 -2.41
CA TYR A 156 16.13 21.91 -1.97
C TYR A 156 15.16 21.68 -0.81
N ALA A 157 14.18 20.78 -1.02
CA ALA A 157 13.28 20.32 0.02
C ALA A 157 13.77 18.99 0.59
N ARG A 158 13.61 18.79 1.89
CA ARG A 158 13.88 17.54 2.58
C ARG A 158 12.56 16.87 2.94
N PHE A 159 12.40 15.63 2.49
CA PHE A 159 11.23 14.81 2.82
C PHE A 159 11.64 13.67 3.75
N PRO A 160 10.92 13.46 4.85
CA PRO A 160 11.12 12.29 5.68
C PRO A 160 10.80 11.01 4.89
N VAL A 161 11.55 9.96 5.16
CA VAL A 161 11.38 8.66 4.51
C VAL A 161 11.35 7.60 5.58
N LEU A 162 10.22 6.91 5.69
CA LEU A 162 10.02 5.80 6.61
C LEU A 162 10.30 4.48 5.88
N GLN A 163 11.14 3.62 6.45
CA GLN A 163 11.47 2.31 5.90
C GLN A 163 11.05 1.21 6.86
N LEU A 164 10.20 0.29 6.38
CA LEU A 164 9.79 -0.88 7.14
C LEU A 164 10.23 -2.15 6.44
N GLU A 165 10.46 -3.19 7.23
CA GLU A 165 10.67 -4.54 6.76
C GLU A 165 9.56 -5.44 7.31
N THR A 166 8.94 -6.23 6.42
CA THR A 166 7.91 -7.20 6.76
C THR A 166 8.34 -8.57 6.30
N ASN A 167 8.32 -9.51 7.22
CA ASN A 167 8.75 -10.89 7.03
C ASN A 167 7.59 -11.84 7.32
N LEU A 168 7.41 -12.86 6.47
CA LEU A 168 6.48 -13.97 6.68
C LEU A 168 7.26 -15.24 6.97
N TYR A 169 6.93 -15.89 8.08
CA TYR A 169 7.52 -17.14 8.52
C TYR A 169 6.49 -18.28 8.55
N ASP A 170 6.94 -19.50 8.26
CA ASP A 170 6.21 -20.73 8.57
C ASP A 170 6.25 -20.96 10.08
N THR A 171 5.10 -21.12 10.72
CA THR A 171 5.03 -21.27 12.19
C THR A 171 5.68 -22.55 12.69
N ALA A 172 5.45 -23.66 11.99
CA ALA A 172 5.93 -24.98 12.42
C ALA A 172 7.43 -25.16 12.18
N ARG A 173 7.94 -24.62 11.06
CA ARG A 173 9.34 -24.76 10.65
C ARG A 173 10.22 -23.60 11.11
N GLU A 174 9.62 -22.50 11.57
CA GLU A 174 10.31 -21.24 11.94
C GLU A 174 11.16 -20.68 10.79
N LYS A 175 10.82 -20.98 9.53
CA LYS A 175 11.58 -20.57 8.35
C LYS A 175 10.97 -19.37 7.69
N LEU A 176 11.83 -18.43 7.28
CA LEU A 176 11.45 -17.29 6.45
C LEU A 176 10.98 -17.79 5.08
N LEU A 177 9.79 -17.35 4.66
CA LEU A 177 9.18 -17.68 3.38
C LEU A 177 9.14 -16.51 2.43
N TRP A 178 8.95 -15.29 2.98
CA TRP A 178 8.88 -14.08 2.22
C TRP A 178 9.34 -12.90 3.06
N SER A 179 9.98 -11.96 2.41
CA SER A 179 10.43 -10.70 3.00
C SER A 179 10.19 -9.56 2.03
N ALA A 180 9.79 -8.41 2.54
CA ALA A 180 9.71 -7.18 1.76
C ALA A 180 10.19 -5.99 2.56
N ARG A 181 10.82 -5.05 1.87
CA ARG A 181 11.07 -3.70 2.36
C ARG A 181 10.12 -2.74 1.69
N SER A 182 9.46 -1.93 2.47
CA SER A 182 8.63 -0.83 2.00
C SER A 182 9.24 0.51 2.40
N GLN A 183 8.99 1.52 1.58
CA GLN A 183 9.42 2.88 1.80
C GLN A 183 8.24 3.82 1.60
N THR A 184 7.97 4.66 2.59
CA THR A 184 6.98 5.73 2.51
C THR A 184 7.71 7.06 2.48
N MET A 185 7.52 7.82 1.41
CA MET A 185 8.08 9.16 1.27
C MET A 185 7.07 10.19 1.74
N ASP A 186 7.52 11.14 2.56
CA ASP A 186 6.69 12.18 3.15
C ASP A 186 5.44 11.59 3.83
N PRO A 187 5.63 10.73 4.86
CA PRO A 187 4.50 10.06 5.50
C PRO A 187 3.52 11.11 6.03
N GLY A 188 2.26 10.94 5.67
CA GLY A 188 1.17 11.76 6.15
C GLY A 188 0.82 11.48 7.61
N SER A 189 -0.46 11.28 7.91
CA SER A 189 -0.86 10.83 9.24
C SER A 189 -0.40 9.38 9.50
N GLU A 190 -0.23 9.03 10.77
CA GLU A 190 0.09 7.66 11.20
C GLU A 190 -0.90 6.63 10.63
N ASP A 191 -2.21 6.93 10.71
CA ASP A 191 -3.27 6.05 10.20
C ASP A 191 -3.18 5.85 8.68
N THR A 192 -2.94 6.90 7.91
CA THR A 192 -2.76 6.82 6.46
C THR A 192 -1.54 5.99 6.10
N THR A 193 -0.42 6.24 6.76
CA THR A 193 0.83 5.51 6.54
C THR A 193 0.69 4.03 6.85
N ILE A 194 0.05 3.67 7.97
CA ILE A 194 -0.24 2.29 8.34
C ILE A 194 -1.07 1.59 7.24
N LYS A 195 -2.14 2.23 6.78
CA LYS A 195 -3.01 1.66 5.73
C LYS A 195 -2.27 1.46 4.41
N GLU A 196 -1.45 2.43 3.98
CA GLU A 196 -0.67 2.32 2.75
C GLU A 196 0.38 1.19 2.82
N VAL A 197 1.10 1.09 3.93
CA VAL A 197 2.09 0.00 4.14
C VAL A 197 1.40 -1.36 4.11
N ILE A 198 0.26 -1.51 4.79
CA ILE A 198 -0.53 -2.74 4.80
C ILE A 198 -1.04 -3.09 3.40
N ALA A 199 -1.57 -2.12 2.66
CA ALA A 199 -2.03 -2.33 1.30
C ALA A 199 -0.91 -2.80 0.37
N ALA A 200 0.26 -2.16 0.42
CA ALA A 200 1.43 -2.54 -0.36
C ALA A 200 1.94 -3.95 0.01
N THR A 201 1.99 -4.25 1.30
CA THR A 201 2.46 -5.55 1.81
C THR A 201 1.49 -6.68 1.46
N THR A 202 0.19 -6.51 1.66
CA THR A 202 -0.82 -7.52 1.33
C THR A 202 -0.91 -7.78 -0.16
N LYS A 203 -0.69 -6.76 -0.99
CA LYS A 203 -0.56 -6.91 -2.44
C LYS A 203 0.66 -7.78 -2.77
N GLY A 204 1.83 -7.47 -2.23
CA GLY A 204 3.05 -8.26 -2.46
C GLY A 204 2.93 -9.72 -2.02
N LEU A 205 2.31 -9.97 -0.87
CA LEU A 205 2.04 -11.33 -0.38
C LEU A 205 1.07 -12.10 -1.29
N ALA A 206 0.05 -11.43 -1.84
CA ALA A 206 -0.90 -12.05 -2.78
C ALA A 206 -0.26 -12.34 -4.14
N GLU A 207 0.58 -11.43 -4.65
CA GLU A 207 1.35 -11.62 -5.88
C GLU A 207 2.35 -12.79 -5.76
N ALA A 208 2.95 -12.96 -4.57
CA ALA A 208 3.83 -14.09 -4.25
C ALA A 208 3.09 -15.41 -3.97
N GLY A 209 1.74 -15.42 -3.96
CA GLY A 209 0.91 -16.61 -3.77
C GLY A 209 0.70 -17.01 -2.31
N PHE A 210 1.11 -16.21 -1.34
CA PHE A 210 0.93 -16.47 0.09
C PHE A 210 -0.45 -16.10 0.63
N LEU A 211 -1.18 -15.23 -0.07
CA LEU A 211 -2.57 -14.85 0.26
C LEU A 211 -3.52 -15.20 -0.88
N PRO A 212 -4.82 -15.40 -0.59
CA PRO A 212 -5.86 -15.47 -1.61
C PRO A 212 -5.87 -14.21 -2.48
N ARG A 213 -6.19 -14.37 -3.77
CA ARG A 213 -6.30 -13.27 -4.74
C ARG A 213 -7.60 -12.50 -4.59
#